data_ff1f0db7bcef23e7f1f0d58111324521
#
_entry.id   ff1f0db7bcef23e7f1f0d58111324521
#
_cell.length_a   1.000
_cell.length_b   1.000
_cell.length_c   1.000
_cell.angle_alpha   90.00
_cell.angle_beta   90.00
_cell.angle_gamma   90.00
#
_symmetry.space_group_name_H-M   'P 1'
#
loop_
_entity.id
_entity.type
_entity.pdbx_description
1 polymer ?
#
loop_
_entity_poly.entity_id
_entity_poly.type
_entity_poly.pdbx_seq_one_letter_code
_entity_poly.pdbx_strand_id
1 'polypeptide(L)'
;VTARAGGTAETAKDRYPRPVVSAAEAEWVWRLLSVQALENGAKPETVRLAVIVGLARASGARYGGLLRCTMSSLDLDAGWVTIEHGKHRIPRRHGLDAGTILVLRRWLLVREELCTELEGSVPDALLLTVHHTHDNGVTVAAGLPITRQGLVLSWRRFVHRTNARYAARRPPLPTRFEQVRRVWDT
;
A
#
# COMPACT_ATOMS: atom_id res chain seq x y z
N VAL A 1 -53.93 13.42 -24.60
CA VAL A 1 -53.22 12.57 -23.64
C VAL A 1 -51.86 12.24 -24.22
N THR A 2 -50.83 12.99 -23.79
CA THR A 2 -49.46 12.88 -24.29
C THR A 2 -48.64 12.07 -23.30
N ALA A 3 -48.24 10.88 -23.64
CA ALA A 3 -47.34 10.05 -22.83
C ALA A 3 -45.92 10.61 -22.91
N ARG A 4 -45.37 11.05 -21.78
CA ARG A 4 -43.95 11.38 -21.64
C ARG A 4 -43.16 10.07 -21.53
N ALA A 5 -42.30 9.79 -22.51
CA ALA A 5 -41.29 8.76 -22.41
C ALA A 5 -40.25 9.18 -21.37
N GLY A 6 -40.15 8.42 -20.29
CA GLY A 6 -39.11 8.59 -19.27
C GLY A 6 -37.79 8.06 -19.82
N GLY A 7 -36.91 8.97 -20.23
CA GLY A 7 -35.52 8.65 -20.50
C GLY A 7 -34.82 8.32 -19.18
N THR A 8 -34.43 7.07 -19.00
CA THR A 8 -33.50 6.66 -17.95
C THR A 8 -32.17 7.36 -18.17
N ALA A 9 -31.82 8.28 -17.29
CA ALA A 9 -30.52 8.92 -17.28
C ALA A 9 -29.45 7.83 -17.02
N GLU A 10 -28.77 7.40 -18.07
CA GLU A 10 -27.54 6.61 -17.98
C GLU A 10 -26.54 7.38 -17.10
N THR A 11 -26.33 6.87 -15.92
CA THR A 11 -25.40 7.49 -14.97
C THR A 11 -24.01 7.47 -15.56
N ALA A 12 -23.30 8.60 -15.49
CA ALA A 12 -21.93 8.83 -16.01
C ALA A 12 -20.87 7.84 -15.47
N LYS A 13 -21.28 6.80 -14.76
CA LYS A 13 -20.46 5.73 -14.20
C LYS A 13 -19.97 4.71 -15.23
N ASP A 14 -20.65 4.56 -16.36
CA ASP A 14 -20.36 3.50 -17.36
C ASP A 14 -19.44 3.94 -18.49
N ARG A 15 -19.10 5.23 -18.58
CA ARG A 15 -18.25 5.76 -19.67
C ARG A 15 -16.81 5.25 -19.66
N TYR A 16 -16.29 4.79 -18.53
CA TYR A 16 -14.91 4.26 -18.41
C TYR A 16 -14.90 3.11 -17.41
N PRO A 17 -15.24 1.88 -17.85
CA PRO A 17 -15.16 0.71 -17.00
C PRO A 17 -13.74 0.57 -16.45
N ARG A 18 -13.59 0.53 -15.14
CA ARG A 18 -12.29 0.31 -14.51
C ARG A 18 -11.94 -1.17 -14.66
N PRO A 19 -10.69 -1.50 -15.06
CA PRO A 19 -10.27 -2.89 -15.10
C PRO A 19 -10.54 -3.57 -13.76
N VAL A 20 -11.18 -4.72 -13.80
CA VAL A 20 -11.44 -5.55 -12.63
C VAL A 20 -10.20 -6.39 -12.38
N VAL A 21 -9.66 -6.31 -11.16
CA VAL A 21 -8.56 -7.17 -10.69
C VAL A 21 -9.20 -8.42 -10.06
N SER A 22 -8.80 -9.60 -10.48
CA SER A 22 -9.24 -10.85 -9.87
C SER A 22 -8.54 -11.09 -8.52
N ALA A 23 -9.17 -11.91 -7.67
CA ALA A 23 -8.56 -12.35 -6.41
C ALA A 23 -7.19 -13.04 -6.65
N ALA A 24 -7.10 -13.86 -7.71
CA ALA A 24 -5.86 -14.54 -8.07
C ALA A 24 -4.74 -13.56 -8.45
N GLU A 25 -5.05 -12.46 -9.15
CA GLU A 25 -4.09 -11.42 -9.51
C GLU A 25 -3.63 -10.63 -8.27
N ALA A 26 -4.56 -10.27 -7.39
CA ALA A 26 -4.23 -9.59 -6.14
C ALA A 26 -3.32 -10.44 -5.24
N GLU A 27 -3.60 -11.74 -5.12
CA GLU A 27 -2.76 -12.69 -4.38
C GLU A 27 -1.40 -12.92 -5.07
N TRP A 28 -1.34 -12.90 -6.40
CA TRP A 28 -0.07 -12.97 -7.12
C TRP A 28 0.81 -11.74 -6.82
N VAL A 29 0.22 -10.54 -6.81
CA VAL A 29 0.93 -9.29 -6.44
C VAL A 29 1.51 -9.40 -5.04
N TRP A 30 0.70 -9.86 -4.08
CA TRP A 30 1.15 -10.07 -2.71
C TRP A 30 2.33 -11.06 -2.64
N ARG A 31 2.19 -12.23 -3.25
CA ARG A 31 3.26 -13.25 -3.27
C ARG A 31 4.54 -12.73 -3.91
N LEU A 32 4.44 -12.03 -5.04
CA LEU A 32 5.62 -11.45 -5.70
C LEU A 32 6.33 -10.45 -4.78
N LEU A 33 5.59 -9.53 -4.17
CA LEU A 33 6.17 -8.51 -3.29
C LEU A 33 6.73 -9.11 -2.00
N SER A 34 6.04 -10.04 -1.37
CA SER A 34 6.50 -10.67 -0.13
C SER A 34 7.80 -11.46 -0.34
N VAL A 35 7.91 -12.20 -1.44
CA VAL A 35 9.15 -12.90 -1.80
C VAL A 35 10.29 -11.90 -2.01
N GLN A 36 10.08 -10.87 -2.84
CA GLN A 36 11.10 -9.85 -3.12
C GLN A 36 11.53 -9.08 -1.86
N ALA A 37 10.61 -8.83 -0.94
CA ALA A 37 10.89 -8.13 0.31
C ALA A 37 11.73 -8.94 1.31
N LEU A 38 11.66 -10.27 1.22
CA LEU A 38 12.38 -11.19 2.09
C LEU A 38 13.70 -11.68 1.49
N GLU A 39 13.99 -11.35 0.23
CA GLU A 39 15.29 -11.63 -0.39
C GLU A 39 16.43 -10.89 0.32
N ASN A 40 17.62 -11.52 0.34
CA ASN A 40 18.82 -10.84 0.82
C ASN A 40 19.14 -9.64 -0.08
N GLY A 41 19.37 -8.47 0.54
CA GLY A 41 19.61 -7.24 -0.19
C GLY A 41 18.35 -6.58 -0.79
N ALA A 42 17.16 -6.98 -0.34
CA ALA A 42 15.91 -6.34 -0.75
C ALA A 42 15.96 -4.83 -0.51
N LYS A 43 15.57 -4.07 -1.54
CA LYS A 43 15.56 -2.60 -1.45
C LYS A 43 14.51 -2.12 -0.41
N PRO A 44 14.83 -1.12 0.42
CA PRO A 44 13.89 -0.56 1.41
C PRO A 44 12.52 -0.20 0.82
N GLU A 45 12.48 0.34 -0.40
CA GLU A 45 11.23 0.65 -1.10
C GLU A 45 10.36 -0.60 -1.36
N THR A 46 10.98 -1.71 -1.73
CA THR A 46 10.29 -2.99 -1.97
C THR A 46 9.71 -3.55 -0.67
N VAL A 47 10.50 -3.54 0.41
CA VAL A 47 10.06 -4.00 1.73
C VAL A 47 8.88 -3.16 2.23
N ARG A 48 8.98 -1.83 2.15
CA ARG A 48 7.88 -0.93 2.53
C ARG A 48 6.62 -1.17 1.70
N LEU A 49 6.75 -1.33 0.38
CA LEU A 49 5.60 -1.58 -0.48
C LEU A 49 4.93 -2.91 -0.15
N ALA A 50 5.71 -3.95 0.16
CA ALA A 50 5.18 -5.23 0.62
C ALA A 50 4.39 -5.09 1.94
N VAL A 51 4.87 -4.28 2.88
CA VAL A 51 4.11 -3.95 4.11
C VAL A 51 2.78 -3.29 3.76
N ILE A 52 2.78 -2.28 2.89
CA ILE A 52 1.56 -1.57 2.47
C ILE A 52 0.54 -2.53 1.87
N VAL A 53 0.98 -3.41 0.98
CA VAL A 53 0.11 -4.40 0.32
C VAL A 53 -0.37 -5.46 1.33
N GLY A 54 0.50 -5.94 2.21
CA GLY A 54 0.15 -6.91 3.26
C GLY A 54 -0.88 -6.37 4.25
N LEU A 55 -0.70 -5.12 4.70
CA LEU A 55 -1.67 -4.45 5.58
C LEU A 55 -3.02 -4.20 4.88
N ALA A 56 -3.00 -3.77 3.61
CA ALA A 56 -4.21 -3.60 2.82
C ALA A 56 -4.93 -4.92 2.60
N ARG A 57 -4.19 -6.00 2.34
CA ARG A 57 -4.72 -7.36 2.19
C ARG A 57 -5.38 -7.87 3.48
N ALA A 58 -4.77 -7.64 4.62
CA ALA A 58 -5.31 -8.06 5.91
C ALA A 58 -6.55 -7.26 6.35
N SER A 59 -6.68 -6.00 5.91
CA SER A 59 -7.66 -5.07 6.49
C SER A 59 -8.64 -4.45 5.50
N GLY A 60 -8.40 -4.53 4.19
CA GLY A 60 -9.12 -3.76 3.18
C GLY A 60 -8.93 -2.23 3.32
N ALA A 61 -8.01 -1.76 4.15
CA ALA A 61 -7.87 -0.34 4.47
C ALA A 61 -7.46 0.50 3.27
N ARG A 62 -8.01 1.71 3.20
CA ARG A 62 -7.64 2.72 2.20
C ARG A 62 -6.34 3.42 2.58
N TYR A 63 -5.74 4.14 1.64
CA TYR A 63 -4.51 4.93 1.87
C TYR A 63 -4.51 5.71 3.18
N GLY A 64 -5.60 6.41 3.49
CA GLY A 64 -5.68 7.21 4.71
C GLY A 64 -5.52 6.39 5.99
N GLY A 65 -6.10 5.20 6.06
CA GLY A 65 -5.93 4.27 7.19
C GLY A 65 -4.50 3.76 7.28
N LEU A 66 -3.92 3.31 6.15
CA LEU A 66 -2.55 2.80 6.10
C LEU A 66 -1.51 3.85 6.49
N LEU A 67 -1.67 5.09 6.02
CA LEU A 67 -0.74 6.19 6.31
C LEU A 67 -0.80 6.66 7.78
N ARG A 68 -1.90 6.42 8.47
CA ARG A 68 -2.04 6.75 9.89
C ARG A 68 -1.57 5.64 10.83
N CYS A 69 -1.16 4.49 10.31
CA CYS A 69 -0.58 3.45 11.14
C CYS A 69 0.69 3.96 11.83
N THR A 70 0.76 3.74 13.13
CA THR A 70 1.91 4.04 13.97
C THR A 70 2.57 2.76 14.46
N MET A 71 3.68 2.87 15.14
CA MET A 71 4.32 1.73 15.78
C MET A 71 3.40 1.06 16.80
N SER A 72 2.63 1.84 17.55
CA SER A 72 1.64 1.34 18.51
C SER A 72 0.41 0.67 17.87
N SER A 73 0.23 0.81 16.54
CA SER A 73 -0.82 0.07 15.81
C SER A 73 -0.52 -1.41 15.67
N LEU A 74 0.74 -1.84 15.88
CA LEU A 74 1.19 -3.23 15.70
C LEU A 74 1.26 -3.98 17.02
N ASP A 75 0.80 -5.21 16.99
CA ASP A 75 1.05 -6.24 17.99
C ASP A 75 1.47 -7.51 17.26
N LEU A 76 2.77 -7.60 16.93
CA LEU A 76 3.30 -8.68 16.11
C LEU A 76 3.39 -10.01 16.86
N ASP A 77 3.49 -9.98 18.18
CA ASP A 77 3.55 -11.20 18.99
C ASP A 77 2.16 -11.84 19.10
N ALA A 78 1.12 -11.03 19.20
CA ALA A 78 -0.26 -11.49 19.12
C ALA A 78 -0.79 -11.62 17.67
N GLY A 79 -0.03 -11.15 16.67
CA GLY A 79 -0.39 -11.25 15.25
C GLY A 79 -1.51 -10.30 14.81
N TRP A 80 -1.54 -9.08 15.33
CA TRP A 80 -2.60 -8.11 15.04
C TRP A 80 -2.08 -6.75 14.59
N VAL A 81 -2.93 -6.05 13.84
CA VAL A 81 -2.79 -4.62 13.54
C VAL A 81 -4.10 -3.90 13.81
N THR A 82 -4.03 -2.70 14.36
CA THR A 82 -5.19 -1.81 14.53
C THR A 82 -5.12 -0.71 13.49
N ILE A 83 -6.13 -0.60 12.62
CA ILE A 83 -6.18 0.38 11.54
C ILE A 83 -7.48 1.18 11.64
N GLU A 84 -7.38 2.49 11.42
CA GLU A 84 -8.53 3.38 11.36
C GLU A 84 -9.23 3.32 10.00
N HIS A 85 -10.53 3.09 10.01
CA HIS A 85 -11.36 2.99 8.81
C HIS A 85 -12.38 4.13 8.69
N GLY A 86 -12.65 4.48 7.42
CA GLY A 86 -13.71 5.40 7.05
C GLY A 86 -13.47 6.86 7.44
N LYS A 87 -14.49 7.68 7.23
CA LYS A 87 -14.46 9.14 7.49
C LYS A 87 -14.33 9.43 8.99
N HIS A 88 -14.92 8.60 9.83
CA HIS A 88 -14.95 8.78 11.28
C HIS A 88 -13.76 8.14 12.00
N ARG A 89 -12.76 7.61 11.26
CA ARG A 89 -11.53 7.04 11.80
C ARG A 89 -11.77 5.96 12.87
N ILE A 90 -12.72 5.07 12.59
CA ILE A 90 -13.05 3.99 13.53
C ILE A 90 -11.92 2.99 13.56
N PRO A 91 -11.24 2.77 14.70
CA PRO A 91 -10.19 1.77 14.81
C PRO A 91 -10.78 0.37 14.73
N ARG A 92 -10.17 -0.49 13.92
CA ARG A 92 -10.53 -1.91 13.81
C ARG A 92 -9.27 -2.75 13.91
N ARG A 93 -9.38 -3.85 14.63
CA ARG A 93 -8.31 -4.82 14.79
C ARG A 93 -8.40 -5.89 13.71
N HIS A 94 -7.27 -6.18 13.05
CA HIS A 94 -7.18 -7.15 11.97
C HIS A 94 -6.08 -8.16 12.25
N GLY A 95 -6.36 -9.45 12.03
CA GLY A 95 -5.38 -10.52 12.13
C GLY A 95 -4.37 -10.46 10.97
N LEU A 96 -3.12 -10.75 11.29
CA LEU A 96 -2.02 -10.81 10.33
C LEU A 96 -1.63 -12.27 10.10
N ASP A 97 -1.47 -12.68 8.85
CA ASP A 97 -0.89 -13.98 8.54
C ASP A 97 0.65 -13.99 8.74
N ALA A 98 1.23 -15.18 8.81
CA ALA A 98 2.66 -15.36 9.04
C ALA A 98 3.52 -14.63 8.00
N GLY A 99 3.11 -14.62 6.73
CA GLY A 99 3.84 -13.93 5.66
C GLY A 99 3.88 -12.41 5.87
N THR A 100 2.74 -11.82 6.25
CA THR A 100 2.65 -10.39 6.56
C THR A 100 3.47 -10.03 7.79
N ILE A 101 3.47 -10.88 8.83
CA ILE A 101 4.30 -10.68 10.03
C ILE A 101 5.78 -10.70 9.67
N LEU A 102 6.25 -11.65 8.84
CA LEU A 102 7.65 -11.71 8.42
C LEU A 102 8.07 -10.45 7.66
N VAL A 103 7.25 -9.98 6.73
CA VAL A 103 7.51 -8.75 5.97
C VAL A 103 7.53 -7.53 6.90
N LEU A 104 6.62 -7.44 7.87
CA LEU A 104 6.61 -6.38 8.88
C LEU A 104 7.87 -6.42 9.74
N ARG A 105 8.29 -7.57 10.23
CA ARG A 105 9.54 -7.71 11.00
C ARG A 105 10.75 -7.25 10.17
N ARG A 106 10.81 -7.63 8.88
CA ARG A 106 11.86 -7.13 7.97
C ARG A 106 11.81 -5.61 7.82
N TRP A 107 10.61 -5.03 7.69
CA TRP A 107 10.43 -3.59 7.62
C TRP A 107 10.89 -2.87 8.88
N LEU A 108 10.62 -3.42 10.07
CA LEU A 108 11.04 -2.79 11.32
C LEU A 108 12.57 -2.66 11.42
N LEU A 109 13.34 -3.64 10.91
CA LEU A 109 14.79 -3.53 10.82
C LEU A 109 15.22 -2.41 9.87
N VAL A 110 14.62 -2.34 8.68
CA VAL A 110 14.88 -1.25 7.72
C VAL A 110 14.52 0.11 8.32
N ARG A 111 13.39 0.19 9.03
CA ARG A 111 12.93 1.41 9.69
C ARG A 111 13.90 1.87 10.78
N GLU A 112 14.43 0.96 11.56
CA GLU A 112 15.45 1.24 12.57
C GLU A 112 16.70 1.86 11.92
N GLU A 113 17.22 1.27 10.85
CA GLU A 113 18.35 1.81 10.08
C GLU A 113 18.05 3.24 9.57
N LEU A 114 16.85 3.47 9.00
CA LEU A 114 16.44 4.78 8.50
C LEU A 114 16.36 5.84 9.61
N CYS A 115 16.00 5.44 10.81
CA CYS A 115 15.87 6.35 11.95
C CYS A 115 17.20 6.67 12.64
N THR A 116 18.25 5.86 12.46
CA THR A 116 19.57 6.11 13.08
C THR A 116 20.23 7.40 12.58
N GLU A 117 19.94 7.79 11.34
CA GLU A 117 20.51 9.01 10.73
C GLU A 117 19.67 10.27 10.98
N LEU A 118 18.53 10.15 11.66
CA LEU A 118 17.68 11.30 11.94
C LEU A 118 18.18 12.08 13.15
N GLU A 119 18.29 13.38 12.98
CA GLU A 119 18.47 14.31 14.10
C GLU A 119 17.12 14.57 14.76
N GLY A 120 17.03 14.35 16.07
CA GLY A 120 15.82 14.59 16.85
C GLY A 120 15.05 13.32 17.24
N SER A 121 13.72 13.43 17.36
CA SER A 121 12.87 12.32 17.78
C SER A 121 12.55 11.36 16.64
N VAL A 122 12.55 10.06 16.94
CA VAL A 122 12.12 9.03 16.01
C VAL A 122 10.63 9.18 15.69
N PRO A 123 10.23 9.24 14.42
CA PRO A 123 8.82 9.32 14.06
C PRO A 123 8.02 8.12 14.56
N ASP A 124 6.82 8.37 15.08
CA ASP A 124 5.90 7.28 15.50
C ASP A 124 5.24 6.60 14.29
N ALA A 125 5.22 7.23 13.13
CA ALA A 125 4.64 6.67 11.90
C ALA A 125 5.28 5.33 11.55
N LEU A 126 4.45 4.34 11.20
CA LEU A 126 4.92 3.02 10.77
C LEU A 126 5.62 3.10 9.40
N LEU A 127 5.05 3.85 8.46
CA LEU A 127 5.53 3.93 7.08
C LEU A 127 6.34 5.20 6.87
N LEU A 128 7.63 5.04 6.54
CA LEU A 128 8.59 6.12 6.37
C LEU A 128 9.04 6.27 4.91
N THR A 129 9.58 7.44 4.57
CA THR A 129 10.32 7.67 3.32
C THR A 129 11.64 6.90 3.35
N VAL A 130 12.05 6.36 2.21
CA VAL A 130 13.25 5.50 2.09
C VAL A 130 14.35 6.12 1.22
N HIS A 131 14.10 7.29 0.66
CA HIS A 131 15.05 8.03 -0.17
C HIS A 131 15.18 9.45 0.34
N HIS A 132 16.42 9.97 0.32
CA HIS A 132 16.63 11.40 0.39
C HIS A 132 16.03 12.05 -0.86
N THR A 133 15.30 13.13 -0.68
CA THR A 133 14.75 13.93 -1.78
C THR A 133 15.42 15.30 -1.78
N HIS A 134 15.71 15.81 -2.98
CA HIS A 134 16.20 17.16 -3.17
C HIS A 134 15.05 17.98 -3.74
N ASP A 135 14.59 18.95 -2.99
CA ASP A 135 13.56 19.90 -3.44
C ASP A 135 14.06 21.32 -3.24
N ASN A 136 14.08 22.10 -4.32
CA ASN A 136 14.51 23.52 -4.32
C ASN A 136 15.85 23.79 -3.59
N GLY A 137 16.82 22.88 -3.75
CA GLY A 137 18.14 23.00 -3.12
C GLY A 137 18.19 22.55 -1.65
N VAL A 138 17.10 22.05 -1.09
CA VAL A 138 17.03 21.46 0.24
C VAL A 138 17.00 19.96 0.15
N THR A 139 17.88 19.28 0.87
CA THR A 139 17.84 17.82 1.01
C THR A 139 16.89 17.43 2.14
N VAL A 140 15.81 16.70 1.79
CA VAL A 140 14.92 16.11 2.79
C VAL A 140 15.41 14.69 3.07
N ALA A 141 15.72 14.40 4.32
CA ALA A 141 16.23 13.10 4.75
C ALA A 141 15.20 11.98 4.54
N ALA A 142 15.67 10.75 4.28
CA ALA A 142 14.87 9.55 4.45
C ALA A 142 14.47 9.37 5.93
N GLY A 143 13.48 8.52 6.20
CA GLY A 143 13.04 8.26 7.58
C GLY A 143 11.91 9.16 8.08
N LEU A 144 11.38 10.06 7.26
CA LEU A 144 10.20 10.87 7.59
C LEU A 144 8.89 10.12 7.22
N PRO A 145 7.74 10.45 7.84
CA PRO A 145 6.47 9.84 7.48
C PRO A 145 6.17 9.95 5.98
N ILE A 146 5.80 8.84 5.35
CA ILE A 146 5.48 8.83 3.92
C ILE A 146 4.18 9.58 3.64
N THR A 147 4.14 10.31 2.54
CA THR A 147 2.93 10.97 2.05
C THR A 147 2.09 10.04 1.17
N ARG A 148 0.83 10.41 0.95
CA ARG A 148 -0.04 9.71 -0.03
C ARG A 148 0.59 9.67 -1.43
N GLN A 149 1.19 10.77 -1.86
CA GLN A 149 1.87 10.83 -3.16
C GLN A 149 3.07 9.90 -3.23
N GLY A 150 3.89 9.83 -2.16
CA GLY A 150 5.01 8.90 -2.07
C GLY A 150 4.56 7.44 -2.20
N LEU A 151 3.44 7.07 -1.56
CA LEU A 151 2.85 5.74 -1.67
C LEU A 151 2.36 5.46 -3.11
N VAL A 152 1.64 6.41 -3.72
CA VAL A 152 1.17 6.30 -5.12
C VAL A 152 2.34 6.13 -6.09
N LEU A 153 3.42 6.88 -5.92
CA LEU A 153 4.62 6.77 -6.76
C LEU A 153 5.33 5.43 -6.57
N SER A 154 5.45 4.93 -5.33
CA SER A 154 6.02 3.60 -5.06
C SER A 154 5.24 2.51 -5.78
N TRP A 155 3.91 2.54 -5.72
CA TRP A 155 3.05 1.61 -6.43
C TRP A 155 3.23 1.70 -7.95
N ARG A 156 3.20 2.90 -8.54
CA ARG A 156 3.36 3.10 -9.98
C ARG A 156 4.71 2.59 -10.49
N ARG A 157 5.80 2.83 -9.76
CA ARG A 157 7.13 2.32 -10.12
C ARG A 157 7.16 0.79 -10.10
N PHE A 158 6.57 0.17 -9.08
CA PHE A 158 6.44 -1.28 -9.01
C PHE A 158 5.65 -1.83 -10.19
N VAL A 159 4.47 -1.27 -10.48
CA VAL A 159 3.63 -1.70 -11.61
C VAL A 159 4.36 -1.55 -12.95
N HIS A 160 5.04 -0.43 -13.17
CA HIS A 160 5.80 -0.20 -14.40
C HIS A 160 6.88 -1.27 -14.60
N ARG A 161 7.71 -1.53 -13.59
CA ARG A 161 8.75 -2.57 -13.65
C ARG A 161 8.17 -3.98 -13.83
N THR A 162 7.08 -4.28 -13.12
CA THR A 162 6.41 -5.58 -13.17
C THR A 162 5.77 -5.83 -14.53
N ASN A 163 5.06 -4.85 -15.07
CA ASN A 163 4.43 -4.95 -16.38
C ASN A 163 5.48 -5.12 -17.49
N ALA A 164 6.59 -4.39 -17.43
CA ALA A 164 7.69 -4.57 -18.39
C ALA A 164 8.30 -5.99 -18.30
N ARG A 165 8.54 -6.49 -17.08
CA ARG A 165 9.16 -7.81 -16.87
C ARG A 165 8.26 -8.98 -17.31
N TYR A 166 6.96 -8.85 -17.17
CA TYR A 166 6.01 -9.95 -17.39
C TYR A 166 5.08 -9.71 -18.59
N ALA A 167 5.36 -8.74 -19.46
CA ALA A 167 4.51 -8.33 -20.59
C ALA A 167 4.05 -9.50 -21.49
N ALA A 168 4.94 -10.47 -21.76
CA ALA A 168 4.64 -11.65 -22.59
C ALA A 168 3.90 -12.78 -21.86
N ARG A 169 3.73 -12.68 -20.52
CA ARG A 169 3.27 -13.80 -19.69
C ARG A 169 1.94 -13.54 -18.99
N ARG A 170 1.53 -12.27 -18.90
CA ARG A 170 0.33 -11.89 -18.18
C ARG A 170 -0.21 -10.51 -18.58
N PRO A 171 -1.52 -10.25 -18.37
CA PRO A 171 -2.09 -8.92 -18.52
C PRO A 171 -1.41 -7.89 -17.62
N PRO A 172 -1.37 -6.61 -18.02
CA PRO A 172 -0.76 -5.56 -17.22
C PRO A 172 -1.53 -5.30 -15.92
N LEU A 173 -0.79 -5.09 -14.84
CA LEU A 173 -1.33 -4.64 -13.56
C LEU A 173 -1.86 -3.19 -13.68
N PRO A 174 -2.91 -2.84 -12.92
CA PRO A 174 -3.45 -1.50 -12.92
C PRO A 174 -2.50 -0.51 -12.24
N THR A 175 -2.41 0.70 -12.77
CA THR A 175 -1.58 1.77 -12.20
C THR A 175 -2.14 2.37 -10.90
N ARG A 176 -3.39 2.07 -10.56
CA ARG A 176 -4.03 2.53 -9.32
C ARG A 176 -4.09 1.38 -8.31
N PHE A 177 -3.40 1.53 -7.20
CA PHE A 177 -3.42 0.56 -6.10
C PHE A 177 -4.83 0.26 -5.58
N GLU A 178 -5.69 1.26 -5.59
CA GLU A 178 -7.09 1.14 -5.15
C GLU A 178 -7.85 0.01 -5.88
N GLN A 179 -7.49 -0.32 -7.13
CA GLN A 179 -8.12 -1.39 -7.88
C GLN A 179 -7.74 -2.78 -7.34
N VAL A 180 -6.49 -2.95 -6.89
CA VAL A 180 -6.03 -4.18 -6.24
C VAL A 180 -6.58 -4.26 -4.81
N ARG A 181 -6.51 -3.16 -4.05
CA ARG A 181 -7.02 -3.10 -2.68
C ARG A 181 -8.49 -3.50 -2.56
N ARG A 182 -9.32 -3.07 -3.51
CA ARG A 182 -10.76 -3.37 -3.50
C ARG A 182 -11.10 -4.86 -3.52
N VAL A 183 -10.19 -5.70 -3.96
CA VAL A 183 -10.35 -7.16 -3.92
C VAL A 183 -10.43 -7.65 -2.47
N TRP A 184 -9.78 -6.95 -1.55
CA TRP A 184 -9.72 -7.28 -0.12
C TRP A 184 -10.67 -6.44 0.75
N ASP A 185 -11.51 -5.60 0.12
CA ASP A 185 -12.52 -4.77 0.80
C ASP A 185 -13.78 -5.62 1.02
N THR A 186 -13.81 -6.34 2.12
CA THR A 186 -14.94 -7.20 2.54
C THR A 186 -15.81 -6.55 3.60
#